data_573c6b24b46c569489d2cbea76d90c6e
#
_entry.id   573c6b24b46c569489d2cbea76d90c6e
#
_cell.length_a   1.000
_cell.length_b   1.000
_cell.length_c   1.000
_cell.angle_alpha   90.00
_cell.angle_beta   90.00
_cell.angle_gamma   90.00
#
_symmetry.space_group_name_H-M   'P 1'
#
loop_
_entity.id
_entity.type
_entity.pdbx_description
1 polymer ?
#
loop_
_entity_poly.entity_id
_entity_poly.type
_entity_poly.pdbx_seq_one_letter_code
_entity_poly.pdbx_strand_id
1 'polypeptide(L)'
;MVDRTECQVTEEMLAKASIAGEKELERPRAKAVRYDAARVRLVIELMSGATLDIALPMTERLSKASEPERSDMELTPFGLGIHWPLIDEDLYVPRLVEQYTSSLQRAA
;
A
#
# COMPACT_ATOMS: atom_id res chain seq x y z
N MET A 1 -14.79 -8.09 9.00
CA MET A 1 -14.52 -8.37 7.59
C MET A 1 -13.80 -7.18 6.96
N VAL A 2 -12.74 -7.41 6.25
CA VAL A 2 -11.98 -6.34 5.62
C VAL A 2 -12.68 -5.90 4.34
N ASP A 3 -12.84 -4.57 4.19
CA ASP A 3 -13.36 -3.99 2.95
C ASP A 3 -12.38 -4.28 1.82
N ARG A 4 -12.89 -4.63 0.64
CA ARG A 4 -12.07 -4.90 -0.53
C ARG A 4 -11.30 -3.68 -1.02
N THR A 5 -11.77 -2.47 -0.70
CA THR A 5 -11.09 -1.24 -1.10
C THR A 5 -10.05 -0.80 -0.08
N GLU A 6 -9.99 -1.47 1.06
CA GLU A 6 -9.00 -1.19 2.10
C GLU A 6 -8.42 -2.48 2.63
N CYS A 7 -7.10 -2.54 2.74
CA CYS A 7 -6.38 -3.69 3.26
C CYS A 7 -5.46 -3.22 4.38
N GLN A 8 -5.52 -3.90 5.51
CA GLN A 8 -4.75 -3.54 6.71
C GLN A 8 -3.79 -4.64 7.12
N VAL A 9 -2.64 -4.23 7.64
CA VAL A 9 -1.69 -5.15 8.23
C VAL A 9 -2.23 -5.62 9.57
N THR A 10 -2.28 -6.94 9.78
CA THR A 10 -2.78 -7.52 11.02
C THR A 10 -1.69 -7.55 12.09
N GLU A 11 -2.10 -7.72 13.34
CA GLU A 11 -1.15 -7.89 14.44
C GLU A 11 -0.26 -9.12 14.25
N GLU A 12 -0.81 -10.17 13.68
CA GLU A 12 -0.05 -11.38 13.36
C GLU A 12 1.07 -11.08 12.36
N MET A 13 0.79 -10.29 11.33
CA MET A 13 1.80 -9.88 10.36
C MET A 13 2.91 -9.07 11.02
N LEU A 14 2.54 -8.18 11.94
CA LEU A 14 3.51 -7.36 12.67
C LEU A 14 4.37 -8.20 13.60
N ALA A 15 3.79 -9.19 14.26
CA ALA A 15 4.55 -10.09 15.12
C ALA A 15 5.58 -10.90 14.31
N LYS A 16 5.18 -11.39 13.15
CA LYS A 16 6.11 -12.08 12.24
C LYS A 16 7.21 -11.16 11.75
N ALA A 17 6.89 -9.91 11.48
CA ALA A 17 7.86 -8.92 11.03
C ALA A 17 8.94 -8.68 12.08
N SER A 18 8.57 -8.60 13.37
CA SER A 18 9.54 -8.36 14.43
C SER A 18 10.50 -9.55 14.63
N ILE A 19 10.12 -10.74 14.19
CA ILE A 19 10.99 -11.91 14.20
C ILE A 19 11.88 -11.98 12.96
N ALA A 20 11.36 -11.54 11.82
CA ALA A 20 11.98 -11.74 10.52
C ALA A 20 13.18 -10.85 10.22
N GLY A 21 13.30 -9.67 10.87
CA GLY A 21 14.47 -8.82 10.65
C GLY A 21 14.22 -7.35 10.89
N GLU A 22 15.04 -6.77 11.75
CA GLU A 22 14.90 -5.36 12.14
C GLU A 22 15.09 -4.40 10.98
N LYS A 23 15.96 -4.71 10.02
CA LYS A 23 16.23 -3.80 8.89
C LYS A 23 15.01 -3.59 8.03
N GLU A 24 14.20 -4.61 7.83
CA GLU A 24 12.95 -4.46 7.06
C GLU A 24 11.94 -3.62 7.82
N LEU A 25 11.98 -3.65 9.16
CA LEU A 25 11.07 -2.87 9.99
C LEU A 25 11.41 -1.38 10.01
N GLU A 26 12.64 -1.02 9.65
CA GLU A 26 13.06 0.39 9.58
C GLU A 26 12.56 1.08 8.32
N ARG A 27 12.18 0.32 7.31
CA ARG A 27 11.66 0.87 6.06
C ARG A 27 10.22 1.33 6.23
N PRO A 28 9.77 2.34 5.46
CA PRO A 28 8.37 2.73 5.48
C PRO A 28 7.48 1.54 5.14
N ARG A 29 6.48 1.30 5.99
CA ARG A 29 5.55 0.18 5.83
C ARG A 29 4.12 0.68 5.88
N ALA A 30 3.27 0.07 5.05
CA ALA A 30 1.87 0.42 5.02
C ALA A 30 1.12 -0.26 6.16
N LYS A 31 0.25 0.50 6.82
CA LYS A 31 -0.71 0.01 7.78
C LYS A 31 -2.02 -0.36 7.06
N ALA A 32 -2.40 0.45 6.08
CA ALA A 32 -3.60 0.26 5.29
C ALA A 32 -3.43 0.90 3.93
N VAL A 33 -4.16 0.40 2.95
CA VAL A 33 -4.17 0.97 1.61
C VAL A 33 -5.60 0.94 1.07
N ARG A 34 -5.98 1.98 0.32
CA ARG A 34 -7.26 2.01 -0.38
C ARG A 34 -7.11 2.71 -1.72
N TYR A 35 -8.02 2.39 -2.63
CA TYR A 35 -8.10 3.01 -3.93
C TYR A 35 -9.31 3.95 -3.97
N ASP A 36 -9.06 5.23 -4.29
CA ASP A 36 -10.11 6.22 -4.48
C ASP A 36 -10.45 6.25 -5.97
N ALA A 37 -11.51 5.54 -6.34
CA ALA A 37 -11.89 5.39 -7.75
C ALA A 37 -12.35 6.73 -8.36
N ALA A 38 -13.01 7.58 -7.58
CA ALA A 38 -13.50 8.86 -8.09
C ALA A 38 -12.37 9.79 -8.50
N ARG A 39 -11.23 9.71 -7.82
CA ARG A 39 -10.08 10.57 -8.10
C ARG A 39 -8.93 9.82 -8.76
N VAL A 40 -9.05 8.51 -8.93
CA VAL A 40 -8.01 7.61 -9.43
C VAL A 40 -6.73 7.80 -8.62
N ARG A 41 -6.86 7.70 -7.31
CA ARG A 41 -5.75 7.90 -6.39
C ARG A 41 -5.55 6.70 -5.50
N LEU A 42 -4.30 6.47 -5.15
CA LEU A 42 -3.89 5.44 -4.21
C LEU A 42 -3.56 6.12 -2.88
N VAL A 43 -4.24 5.70 -1.82
CA VAL A 43 -4.05 6.28 -0.50
C VAL A 43 -3.45 5.21 0.40
N ILE A 44 -2.26 5.49 0.91
CA ILE A 44 -1.50 4.56 1.74
C ILE A 44 -1.31 5.18 3.12
N GLU A 45 -1.86 4.54 4.15
CA GLU A 45 -1.59 4.92 5.53
C GLU A 45 -0.36 4.17 6.00
N LEU A 46 0.65 4.90 6.44
CA LEU A 46 1.90 4.30 6.90
C LEU A 46 1.87 4.01 8.39
N MET A 47 2.69 3.07 8.82
CA MET A 47 2.83 2.72 10.24
C MET A 47 3.26 3.91 11.10
N SER A 48 3.98 4.86 10.51
CA SER A 48 4.42 6.09 11.19
C SER A 48 3.29 7.07 11.50
N GLY A 49 2.10 6.84 10.94
CA GLY A 49 0.98 7.77 11.01
C GLY A 49 0.90 8.72 9.83
N ALA A 50 1.91 8.76 8.98
CA ALA A 50 1.88 9.57 7.77
C ALA A 50 0.98 8.92 6.72
N THR A 51 0.45 9.73 5.81
CA THR A 51 -0.40 9.25 4.71
C THR A 51 0.22 9.66 3.39
N LEU A 52 0.29 8.72 2.46
CA LEU A 52 0.73 8.98 1.10
C LEU A 52 -0.51 8.91 0.19
N ASP A 53 -0.88 10.05 -0.38
CA ASP A 53 -2.02 10.18 -1.29
C ASP A 53 -1.47 10.57 -2.65
N ILE A 54 -1.45 9.61 -3.58
CA ILE A 54 -0.81 9.80 -4.89
C ILE A 54 -1.75 9.39 -6.01
N ALA A 55 -1.51 9.93 -7.20
CA ALA A 55 -2.17 9.42 -8.39
C ALA A 55 -1.80 7.94 -8.53
N LEU A 56 -2.76 7.09 -8.87
CA LEU A 56 -2.48 5.67 -9.02
C LEU A 56 -1.33 5.48 -10.04
N PRO A 57 -0.24 4.84 -9.63
CA PRO A 57 0.85 4.59 -10.56
C PRO A 57 0.34 3.77 -11.75
N MET A 58 0.43 4.33 -12.95
CA MET A 58 -0.10 3.69 -14.15
C MET A 58 0.95 2.82 -14.80
N THR A 59 1.22 1.68 -14.16
CA THR A 59 2.00 0.62 -14.78
C THR A 59 1.18 0.07 -15.96
N GLU A 60 1.81 -0.70 -16.82
CA GLU A 60 1.11 -1.28 -17.97
C GLU A 60 -0.12 -2.06 -17.52
N ARG A 61 0.02 -2.88 -16.49
CA ARG A 61 -1.09 -3.70 -15.98
C ARG A 61 -2.19 -2.87 -15.33
N LEU A 62 -1.84 -1.89 -14.52
CA LEU A 62 -2.82 -1.04 -13.87
C LEU A 62 -3.55 -0.14 -14.87
N SER A 63 -2.86 0.34 -15.91
CA SER A 63 -3.49 1.18 -16.93
C SER A 63 -4.55 0.43 -17.73
N LYS A 64 -4.40 -0.87 -17.89
CA LYS A 64 -5.36 -1.72 -18.60
C LYS A 64 -6.41 -2.34 -17.69
N ALA A 65 -6.26 -2.18 -16.39
CA ALA A 65 -7.16 -2.79 -15.41
C ALA A 65 -8.49 -2.06 -15.34
N SER A 66 -9.55 -2.81 -15.05
CA SER A 66 -10.85 -2.25 -14.76
C SER A 66 -10.89 -1.67 -13.35
N GLU A 67 -11.91 -0.87 -13.03
CA GLU A 67 -12.06 -0.33 -11.68
C GLU A 67 -12.14 -1.42 -10.61
N PRO A 68 -12.92 -2.52 -10.79
CA PRO A 68 -12.92 -3.60 -9.83
C PRO A 68 -11.54 -4.23 -9.65
N GLU A 69 -10.76 -4.36 -10.73
CA GLU A 69 -9.42 -4.92 -10.65
C GLU A 69 -8.47 -4.00 -9.88
N ARG A 70 -8.57 -2.69 -10.09
CA ARG A 70 -7.77 -1.70 -9.38
C ARG A 70 -8.10 -1.64 -7.89
N SER A 71 -9.34 -1.95 -7.54
CA SER A 71 -9.81 -1.91 -6.15
C SER A 71 -9.47 -3.17 -5.37
N ASP A 72 -9.14 -4.26 -6.03
CA ASP A 72 -8.86 -5.54 -5.39
C ASP A 72 -7.36 -5.64 -5.09
N MET A 73 -6.98 -5.08 -3.94
CA MET A 73 -5.60 -5.00 -3.48
C MET A 73 -5.42 -5.77 -2.18
N GLU A 74 -4.22 -6.29 -1.97
CA GLU A 74 -3.82 -6.86 -0.68
C GLU A 74 -2.45 -6.31 -0.30
N LEU A 75 -2.25 -6.14 1.02
CA LEU A 75 -0.93 -5.82 1.53
C LEU A 75 -0.13 -7.12 1.67
N THR A 76 1.11 -7.08 1.24
CA THR A 76 2.00 -8.21 1.49
C THR A 76 2.34 -8.27 2.98
N PRO A 77 2.82 -9.41 3.50
CA PRO A 77 3.25 -9.49 4.89
C PRO A 77 4.20 -8.36 5.22
N PHE A 78 4.09 -7.80 6.43
CA PHE A 78 4.89 -6.70 6.95
C PHE A 78 4.50 -5.32 6.40
N GLY A 79 3.57 -5.24 5.44
CA GLY A 79 3.16 -3.96 4.88
C GLY A 79 4.18 -3.31 3.94
N LEU A 80 5.07 -4.10 3.37
CA LEU A 80 6.12 -3.60 2.47
C LEU A 80 5.68 -3.54 1.02
N GLY A 81 4.64 -4.26 0.65
CA GLY A 81 4.18 -4.30 -0.73
C GLY A 81 2.67 -4.24 -0.86
N ILE A 82 2.22 -3.83 -2.03
CA ILE A 82 0.79 -3.86 -2.41
C ILE A 82 0.67 -4.78 -3.59
N HIS A 83 -0.20 -5.77 -3.50
CA HIS A 83 -0.41 -6.77 -4.55
C HIS A 83 -1.82 -6.66 -5.11
N TRP A 84 -1.93 -6.66 -6.44
CA TRP A 84 -3.20 -6.72 -7.15
C TRP A 84 -3.36 -8.13 -7.72
N PRO A 85 -4.08 -9.02 -7.03
CA PRO A 85 -4.12 -10.44 -7.43
C PRO A 85 -4.80 -10.69 -8.79
N LEU A 86 -5.77 -9.87 -9.17
CA LEU A 86 -6.49 -10.08 -10.43
C LEU A 86 -5.66 -9.77 -11.66
N ILE A 87 -4.63 -8.96 -11.53
CA ILE A 87 -3.77 -8.55 -12.63
C ILE A 87 -2.31 -8.90 -12.40
N ASP A 88 -2.01 -9.56 -11.29
CA ASP A 88 -0.66 -9.98 -10.91
C ASP A 88 0.33 -8.81 -10.94
N GLU A 89 -0.04 -7.71 -10.30
CA GLU A 89 0.80 -6.53 -10.19
C GLU A 89 1.23 -6.30 -8.76
N ASP A 90 2.45 -5.80 -8.58
CA ASP A 90 3.02 -5.52 -7.26
C ASP A 90 3.71 -4.17 -7.25
N LEU A 91 3.53 -3.42 -6.15
CA LEU A 91 4.25 -2.18 -5.90
C LEU A 91 4.93 -2.26 -4.54
N TYR A 92 6.13 -1.72 -4.44
CA TYR A 92 6.92 -1.73 -3.22
C TYR A 92 6.74 -0.41 -2.46
N VAL A 93 6.18 -0.47 -1.24
CA VAL A 93 5.81 0.72 -0.46
C VAL A 93 7.00 1.64 -0.19
N PRO A 94 8.19 1.17 0.27
CA PRO A 94 9.31 2.08 0.49
C PRO A 94 9.72 2.86 -0.75
N ARG A 95 9.65 2.25 -1.92
CA ARG A 95 9.96 2.93 -3.18
C ARG A 95 8.93 4.02 -3.48
N LEU A 96 7.65 3.76 -3.22
CA LEU A 96 6.61 4.75 -3.42
C LEU A 96 6.79 5.95 -2.50
N VAL A 97 7.13 5.71 -1.24
CA VAL A 97 7.38 6.79 -0.29
C VAL A 97 8.57 7.63 -0.76
N GLU A 98 9.64 7.01 -1.19
CA GLU A 98 10.82 7.71 -1.71
C GLU A 98 10.50 8.53 -2.95
N GLN A 99 9.76 7.94 -3.89
CA GLN A 99 9.42 8.56 -5.16
C GLN A 99 8.45 9.73 -5.00
N TYR A 100 7.52 9.62 -4.05
CA TYR A 100 6.44 10.59 -3.85
C TYR A 100 6.56 11.32 -2.51
N THR A 101 7.77 11.63 -2.07
CA THR A 101 8.00 12.28 -0.77
C THR A 101 7.23 13.58 -0.63
N SER A 102 7.10 14.36 -1.70
CA SER A 102 6.37 15.64 -1.68
C SER A 102 4.88 15.46 -1.43
N SER A 103 4.34 14.27 -1.66
CA SER A 103 2.92 13.96 -1.43
C SER A 103 2.67 13.34 -0.05
N LEU A 104 3.72 13.18 0.74
CA LEU A 104 3.62 12.56 2.06
C LEU A 104 3.01 13.54 3.06
N GLN A 105 1.92 13.14 3.69
CA GLN A 105 1.21 13.94 4.69
C GLN A 105 1.42 13.31 6.06
N ARG A 106 1.98 14.07 6.98
CA ARG A 106 2.23 13.59 8.33
C ARG A 106 1.00 13.82 9.21
N ALA A 107 0.80 12.93 10.17
CA ALA A 107 -0.23 13.11 11.18
C ALA A 107 0.09 14.38 12.00
N ALA A 108 -0.94 15.12 12.30
CA ALA A 108 -0.79 16.32 13.10
C ALA A 108 -0.42 16.02 14.55
#